data_c39ba7b8f3fbe5ed1a3e50d1b56823f5
#
_entry.id   c39ba7b8f3fbe5ed1a3e50d1b56823f5
#
_cell.length_a   1.000
_cell.length_b   1.000
_cell.length_c   1.000
_cell.angle_alpha   90.00
_cell.angle_beta   90.00
_cell.angle_gamma   90.00
#
_symmetry.space_group_name_H-M   'P 1'
#
loop_
_entity.id
_entity.type
_entity.pdbx_description
1 polymer ?
#
loop_
_entity_poly.entity_id
_entity_poly.type
_entity_poly.pdbx_seq_one_letter_code
_entity_poly.pdbx_strand_id
1 'polypeptide(L)'
;SHNEIRFTKEILGQKEGKGNLEVVSLADKKAETAYLVQILKQQRTGGKNWEDMAVLYRNHAQIGSVIEALQDEKIPFYVKDAVPNPYKHFVMLDLIAYLRLGSPLLHRPDLFRIMNRPDRFLQRASVTREWTTFEAWKHFYQDQPGMQRTIEKLEGDINFLRSLSGPAAITFICKRLGYEAFLKKQARDDAEYQKWQESIGLLKETAKNAKTTGQIIEQWEIERDAIDRINQEKSLDKEGKVGLYTLHGAKGLEFDTVFILDCNETILPSKKADSREKIEEERRLFYVGMTRAKENLYLLAIRQEQGKKMHPSRFLKEIEKVQT
;
A
#
# COMPACT_ATOMS: atom_id res chain seq x y z
N SER A 1 14.10 24.72 20.14
CA SER A 1 13.43 24.32 18.90
C SER A 1 14.47 24.21 17.77
N HIS A 2 14.51 23.07 17.07
CA HIS A 2 15.49 22.74 16.02
C HIS A 2 15.06 23.17 14.62
N ASN A 3 13.89 23.81 14.49
CA ASN A 3 13.38 24.31 13.22
C ASN A 3 13.85 25.76 13.01
N GLU A 4 14.78 25.98 12.08
CA GLU A 4 15.37 27.30 11.79
C GLU A 4 14.49 28.18 10.87
N ILE A 5 13.51 27.57 10.17
CA ILE A 5 12.56 28.28 9.29
C ILE A 5 11.20 28.28 9.95
N ARG A 6 10.92 29.25 10.81
CA ARG A 6 9.61 29.37 11.47
C ARG A 6 9.16 30.80 11.68
N PHE A 7 7.85 30.98 11.72
CA PHE A 7 7.27 32.17 12.35
C PHE A 7 7.27 31.97 13.88
N THR A 8 7.68 32.97 14.62
CA THR A 8 7.68 32.93 16.08
C THR A 8 6.21 32.84 16.56
N LYS A 9 5.86 31.74 17.20
CA LYS A 9 4.53 31.51 17.79
C LYS A 9 4.73 30.97 19.19
N GLU A 10 4.21 31.67 20.18
CA GLU A 10 4.17 31.13 21.54
C GLU A 10 3.12 30.03 21.60
N ILE A 11 3.54 28.83 21.96
CA ILE A 11 2.65 27.70 22.17
C ILE A 11 2.59 27.47 23.67
N LEU A 12 1.47 27.84 24.26
CA LEU A 12 1.19 27.62 25.69
C LEU A 12 0.48 26.28 25.84
N GLY A 13 0.93 25.45 26.77
CA GLY A 13 0.21 24.24 27.18
C GLY A 13 -1.13 24.64 27.84
N GLN A 14 -2.22 24.01 27.43
CA GLN A 14 -3.56 24.32 27.97
C GLN A 14 -3.88 23.62 29.29
N LYS A 15 -3.09 22.63 29.70
CA LYS A 15 -3.28 21.88 30.96
C LYS A 15 -2.09 22.06 31.87
N GLU A 16 -2.35 22.33 33.15
CA GLU A 16 -1.38 22.20 34.23
C GLU A 16 -1.20 20.70 34.51
N GLY A 17 -0.04 20.15 34.14
CA GLY A 17 0.33 18.75 34.37
C GLY A 17 1.34 18.24 33.33
N LYS A 18 2.19 17.32 33.75
CA LYS A 18 3.11 16.62 32.83
C LYS A 18 2.36 15.50 32.13
N GLY A 19 2.11 15.64 30.81
CA GLY A 19 1.68 14.52 29.97
C GLY A 19 2.73 13.41 29.95
N ASN A 20 2.32 12.18 29.71
CA ASN A 20 3.21 11.04 29.59
C ASN A 20 3.73 10.97 28.13
N LEU A 21 5.07 11.02 27.97
CA LEU A 21 5.74 10.77 26.68
C LEU A 21 6.61 9.54 26.82
N GLU A 22 6.34 8.54 26.01
CA GLU A 22 7.09 7.29 25.96
C GLU A 22 7.64 7.03 24.56
N VAL A 23 8.97 6.81 24.48
CA VAL A 23 9.67 6.42 23.25
C VAL A 23 10.04 4.96 23.37
N VAL A 24 9.49 4.10 22.49
CA VAL A 24 9.62 2.65 22.57
C VAL A 24 10.31 2.10 21.35
N SER A 25 11.39 1.35 21.56
CA SER A 25 12.13 0.65 20.50
C SER A 25 11.80 -0.84 20.51
N LEU A 26 11.09 -1.31 19.51
CA LEU A 26 10.55 -2.65 19.39
C LEU A 26 11.35 -3.50 18.40
N ALA A 27 11.25 -4.81 18.50
CA ALA A 27 12.07 -5.71 17.68
C ALA A 27 11.75 -5.55 16.18
N ASP A 28 10.47 -5.61 15.86
CA ASP A 28 9.94 -5.60 14.49
C ASP A 28 8.48 -5.12 14.46
N LYS A 29 7.87 -5.13 13.30
CA LYS A 29 6.47 -4.70 13.09
C LYS A 29 5.47 -5.51 13.90
N LYS A 30 5.71 -6.81 14.06
CA LYS A 30 4.85 -7.68 14.89
C LYS A 30 4.89 -7.28 16.36
N ALA A 31 6.08 -7.00 16.87
CA ALA A 31 6.26 -6.52 18.25
C ALA A 31 5.64 -5.13 18.45
N GLU A 32 5.74 -4.23 17.45
CA GLU A 32 5.12 -2.90 17.48
C GLU A 32 3.59 -3.01 17.57
N THR A 33 3.00 -3.84 16.73
CA THR A 33 1.55 -4.07 16.70
C THR A 33 1.06 -4.71 18.00
N ALA A 34 1.78 -5.71 18.53
CA ALA A 34 1.44 -6.35 19.80
C ALA A 34 1.50 -5.36 20.98
N TYR A 35 2.54 -4.52 21.03
CA TYR A 35 2.66 -3.47 22.04
C TYR A 35 1.51 -2.46 21.95
N LEU A 36 1.19 -1.97 20.75
CA LEU A 36 0.07 -1.07 20.52
C LEU A 36 -1.24 -1.65 21.08
N VAL A 37 -1.57 -2.89 20.71
CA VAL A 37 -2.79 -3.58 21.18
C VAL A 37 -2.80 -3.71 22.70
N GLN A 38 -1.67 -4.10 23.30
CA GLN A 38 -1.54 -4.20 24.75
C GLN A 38 -1.86 -2.87 25.44
N ILE A 39 -1.26 -1.77 24.99
CA ILE A 39 -1.47 -0.45 25.60
C ILE A 39 -2.90 0.05 25.37
N LEU A 40 -3.48 -0.15 24.18
CA LEU A 40 -4.88 0.18 23.91
C LEU A 40 -5.82 -0.50 24.91
N LYS A 41 -5.65 -1.81 25.15
CA LYS A 41 -6.43 -2.56 26.15
C LYS A 41 -6.20 -2.06 27.57
N GLN A 42 -4.96 -1.75 27.93
CA GLN A 42 -4.61 -1.20 29.23
C GLN A 42 -5.29 0.16 29.47
N GLN A 43 -5.23 1.06 28.50
CA GLN A 43 -5.90 2.37 28.56
C GLN A 43 -7.43 2.21 28.68
N ARG A 44 -8.02 1.26 27.93
CA ARG A 44 -9.44 0.95 28.02
C ARG A 44 -9.83 0.44 29.42
N THR A 45 -9.05 -0.46 29.99
CA THR A 45 -9.25 -0.97 31.36
C THR A 45 -9.09 0.15 32.39
N GLY A 46 -8.22 1.12 32.12
CA GLY A 46 -8.02 2.32 32.95
C GLY A 46 -9.13 3.37 32.80
N GLY A 47 -10.21 3.08 32.07
CA GLY A 47 -11.40 3.95 31.95
C GLY A 47 -11.41 4.87 30.75
N LYS A 48 -10.42 4.84 29.84
CA LYS A 48 -10.45 5.62 28.61
C LYS A 48 -11.40 5.01 27.59
N ASN A 49 -12.11 5.85 26.81
CA ASN A 49 -12.90 5.35 25.69
C ASN A 49 -12.05 5.11 24.44
N TRP A 50 -12.50 4.21 23.54
CA TRP A 50 -11.79 3.93 22.29
C TRP A 50 -11.64 5.18 21.42
N GLU A 51 -12.66 6.04 21.37
CA GLU A 51 -12.67 7.30 20.61
C GLU A 51 -11.68 8.35 21.11
N ASP A 52 -11.21 8.22 22.36
CA ASP A 52 -10.20 9.09 22.96
C ASP A 52 -8.76 8.66 22.58
N MET A 53 -8.63 7.59 21.78
CA MET A 53 -7.34 7.03 21.36
C MET A 53 -7.16 7.08 19.85
N ALA A 54 -5.97 7.43 19.41
CA ALA A 54 -5.65 7.48 17.98
C ALA A 54 -4.30 6.86 17.66
N VAL A 55 -4.23 6.23 16.49
CA VAL A 55 -3.01 5.71 15.90
C VAL A 55 -2.67 6.56 14.66
N LEU A 56 -1.51 7.19 14.68
CA LEU A 56 -1.03 8.04 13.61
C LEU A 56 0.09 7.33 12.84
N TYR A 57 0.05 7.44 11.53
CA TYR A 57 1.02 6.84 10.63
C TYR A 57 1.40 7.79 9.49
N ARG A 58 2.58 7.58 8.89
CA ARG A 58 3.08 8.44 7.81
C ARG A 58 2.50 8.07 6.45
N ASN A 59 2.31 6.77 6.19
CA ASN A 59 1.73 6.27 4.94
C ASN A 59 0.91 4.99 5.18
N HIS A 60 0.01 4.67 4.26
CA HIS A 60 -0.93 3.56 4.41
C HIS A 60 -0.29 2.16 4.43
N ALA A 61 0.94 2.00 3.96
CA ALA A 61 1.64 0.71 4.02
C ALA A 61 1.91 0.25 5.46
N GLN A 62 1.88 1.17 6.43
CA GLN A 62 2.20 0.90 7.83
C GLN A 62 1.06 0.26 8.63
N ILE A 63 -0.19 0.39 8.18
CA ILE A 63 -1.35 0.05 9.02
C ILE A 63 -1.96 -1.33 8.76
N GLY A 64 -1.53 -2.07 7.74
CA GLY A 64 -2.11 -3.38 7.41
C GLY A 64 -2.09 -4.33 8.62
N SER A 65 -0.92 -4.56 9.20
CA SER A 65 -0.76 -5.42 10.38
C SER A 65 -1.49 -4.89 11.62
N VAL A 66 -1.63 -3.57 11.75
CA VAL A 66 -2.39 -2.95 12.85
C VAL A 66 -3.88 -3.26 12.71
N ILE A 67 -4.42 -3.12 11.50
CA ILE A 67 -5.83 -3.42 11.21
C ILE A 67 -6.13 -4.90 11.49
N GLU A 68 -5.30 -5.81 10.99
CA GLU A 68 -5.44 -7.25 11.26
C GLU A 68 -5.47 -7.54 12.76
N ALA A 69 -4.53 -6.97 13.52
CA ALA A 69 -4.47 -7.20 14.96
C ALA A 69 -5.66 -6.59 15.72
N LEU A 70 -6.16 -5.42 15.31
CA LEU A 70 -7.36 -4.83 15.90
C LEU A 70 -8.61 -5.68 15.62
N GLN A 71 -8.73 -6.26 14.42
CA GLN A 71 -9.80 -7.18 14.05
C GLN A 71 -9.73 -8.48 14.87
N ASP A 72 -8.56 -9.12 14.94
CA ASP A 72 -8.34 -10.36 15.70
C ASP A 72 -8.70 -10.19 17.18
N GLU A 73 -8.35 -9.03 17.74
CA GLU A 73 -8.60 -8.69 19.15
C GLU A 73 -9.96 -8.02 19.39
N LYS A 74 -10.79 -7.91 18.33
CA LYS A 74 -12.14 -7.32 18.38
C LYS A 74 -12.15 -5.89 18.95
N ILE A 75 -11.10 -5.13 18.72
CA ILE A 75 -11.02 -3.72 19.10
C ILE A 75 -11.69 -2.90 17.98
N PRO A 76 -12.76 -2.13 18.27
CA PRO A 76 -13.45 -1.34 17.27
C PRO A 76 -12.55 -0.19 16.81
N PHE A 77 -12.44 -0.02 15.50
CA PHE A 77 -11.64 1.06 14.90
C PHE A 77 -12.32 1.63 13.66
N TYR A 78 -11.83 2.76 13.19
CA TYR A 78 -12.15 3.30 11.87
C TYR A 78 -10.90 3.92 11.24
N VAL A 79 -10.85 3.91 9.90
CA VAL A 79 -9.79 4.55 9.13
C VAL A 79 -10.37 5.82 8.50
N LYS A 80 -9.77 6.98 8.76
CA LYS A 80 -10.28 8.27 8.26
C LYS A 80 -10.22 8.36 6.74
N ASP A 81 -9.07 8.02 6.16
CA ASP A 81 -8.82 8.14 4.74
C ASP A 81 -8.86 6.76 4.07
N ALA A 82 -9.38 6.70 2.85
CA ALA A 82 -9.34 5.45 2.10
C ALA A 82 -7.90 5.00 1.86
N VAL A 83 -7.62 3.74 2.16
CA VAL A 83 -6.32 3.10 1.87
C VAL A 83 -6.24 2.87 0.36
N PRO A 84 -5.28 3.48 -0.36
CA PRO A 84 -5.11 3.20 -1.77
C PRO A 84 -4.88 1.70 -2.00
N ASN A 85 -5.66 1.11 -2.90
CA ASN A 85 -5.51 -0.31 -3.22
C ASN A 85 -4.58 -0.48 -4.44
N PRO A 86 -3.28 -0.81 -4.25
CA PRO A 86 -2.32 -0.95 -5.34
C PRO A 86 -2.66 -2.12 -6.27
N TYR A 87 -3.41 -3.10 -5.79
CA TYR A 87 -3.87 -4.26 -6.57
C TYR A 87 -4.96 -3.89 -7.59
N LYS A 88 -5.55 -2.69 -7.51
CA LYS A 88 -6.47 -2.12 -8.50
C LYS A 88 -5.79 -1.21 -9.53
N HIS A 89 -4.49 -1.01 -9.42
CA HIS A 89 -3.75 -0.23 -10.40
C HIS A 89 -3.83 -0.89 -11.79
N PHE A 90 -3.90 -0.08 -12.86
CA PHE A 90 -4.15 -0.60 -14.21
C PHE A 90 -3.08 -1.61 -14.68
N VAL A 91 -1.80 -1.39 -14.32
CA VAL A 91 -0.69 -2.33 -14.62
C VAL A 91 -0.96 -3.69 -14.00
N MET A 92 -1.40 -3.70 -12.74
CA MET A 92 -1.74 -4.92 -12.02
C MET A 92 -2.88 -5.67 -12.73
N LEU A 93 -3.95 -4.94 -13.05
CA LEU A 93 -5.11 -5.51 -13.74
C LEU A 93 -4.77 -6.03 -15.15
N ASP A 94 -3.83 -5.40 -15.87
CA ASP A 94 -3.36 -5.87 -17.17
C ASP A 94 -2.58 -7.19 -17.03
N LEU A 95 -1.68 -7.30 -16.04
CA LEU A 95 -0.92 -8.51 -15.75
C LEU A 95 -1.85 -9.67 -15.38
N ILE A 96 -2.84 -9.42 -14.55
CA ILE A 96 -3.86 -10.42 -14.17
C ILE A 96 -4.70 -10.84 -15.39
N ALA A 97 -5.07 -9.91 -16.26
CA ALA A 97 -5.78 -10.23 -17.51
C ALA A 97 -4.94 -11.16 -18.40
N TYR A 98 -3.64 -10.94 -18.55
CA TYR A 98 -2.75 -11.87 -19.26
C TYR A 98 -2.72 -13.26 -18.63
N LEU A 99 -2.62 -13.35 -17.29
CA LEU A 99 -2.63 -14.64 -16.58
C LEU A 99 -3.96 -15.39 -16.79
N ARG A 100 -5.09 -14.67 -16.81
CA ARG A 100 -6.42 -15.24 -17.03
C ARG A 100 -6.62 -15.79 -18.44
N LEU A 101 -5.93 -15.25 -19.45
CA LEU A 101 -5.96 -15.84 -20.80
C LEU A 101 -5.38 -17.27 -20.88
N GLY A 102 -4.70 -17.72 -19.84
CA GLY A 102 -4.33 -19.11 -19.69
C GLY A 102 -5.52 -20.08 -19.56
N SER A 103 -6.75 -19.60 -19.40
CA SER A 103 -7.96 -20.42 -19.45
C SER A 103 -8.29 -20.86 -20.89
N PRO A 104 -8.90 -22.03 -21.11
CA PRO A 104 -9.42 -22.44 -22.43
C PRO A 104 -10.45 -21.48 -23.00
N LEU A 105 -11.26 -20.86 -22.13
CA LEU A 105 -12.22 -19.83 -22.50
C LEU A 105 -11.66 -18.45 -22.13
N LEU A 106 -11.62 -17.56 -23.11
CA LEU A 106 -11.12 -16.20 -22.99
C LEU A 106 -12.26 -15.25 -22.64
N HIS A 107 -12.12 -14.54 -21.53
CA HIS A 107 -13.10 -13.58 -21.08
C HIS A 107 -12.94 -12.25 -21.82
N ARG A 108 -14.01 -11.75 -22.44
CA ARG A 108 -13.99 -10.54 -23.27
C ARG A 108 -13.40 -9.29 -22.57
N PRO A 109 -13.75 -8.98 -21.33
CA PRO A 109 -13.14 -7.86 -20.59
C PRO A 109 -11.61 -7.97 -20.46
N ASP A 110 -11.08 -9.17 -20.17
CA ASP A 110 -9.65 -9.41 -20.06
C ASP A 110 -8.97 -9.26 -21.44
N LEU A 111 -9.58 -9.80 -22.51
CA LEU A 111 -9.10 -9.58 -23.87
C LEU A 111 -9.06 -8.11 -24.25
N PHE A 112 -10.14 -7.35 -24.02
CA PHE A 112 -10.22 -5.94 -24.33
C PHE A 112 -9.18 -5.10 -23.60
N ARG A 113 -8.77 -5.56 -22.44
CA ARG A 113 -7.74 -4.92 -21.63
C ARG A 113 -6.36 -5.05 -22.26
N ILE A 114 -6.02 -6.24 -22.80
CA ILE A 114 -4.63 -6.55 -23.21
C ILE A 114 -4.44 -6.76 -24.70
N MET A 115 -5.48 -6.89 -25.51
CA MET A 115 -5.37 -7.25 -26.94
C MET A 115 -4.43 -6.32 -27.72
N ASN A 116 -4.35 -5.04 -27.33
CA ASN A 116 -3.46 -4.02 -27.91
C ASN A 116 -2.50 -3.41 -26.86
N ARG A 117 -2.05 -4.19 -25.89
CA ARG A 117 -1.04 -3.80 -24.90
C ARG A 117 0.04 -4.88 -24.75
N PRO A 118 1.08 -4.90 -25.63
CA PRO A 118 1.46 -3.90 -26.65
C PRO A 118 0.58 -3.89 -27.90
N ASP A 119 0.81 -2.87 -28.74
CA ASP A 119 0.08 -2.65 -29.98
C ASP A 119 0.11 -3.88 -30.90
N ARG A 120 -1.06 -4.45 -31.18
CA ARG A 120 -1.27 -5.58 -32.11
C ARG A 120 -2.29 -5.25 -33.20
N PHE A 121 -2.90 -4.05 -33.14
CA PHE A 121 -3.90 -3.54 -34.07
C PHE A 121 -5.15 -4.44 -34.24
N LEU A 122 -5.47 -5.20 -33.19
CA LEU A 122 -6.64 -6.06 -33.16
C LEU A 122 -7.90 -5.24 -32.88
N GLN A 123 -8.98 -5.52 -33.61
CA GLN A 123 -10.23 -4.78 -33.50
C GLN A 123 -11.10 -5.34 -32.36
N ARG A 124 -11.71 -4.47 -31.57
CA ARG A 124 -12.66 -4.91 -30.53
C ARG A 124 -13.87 -5.63 -31.09
N ALA A 125 -14.30 -5.31 -32.31
CA ALA A 125 -15.38 -5.99 -33.02
C ALA A 125 -15.09 -7.48 -33.28
N SER A 126 -13.83 -7.92 -33.19
CA SER A 126 -13.45 -9.33 -33.35
C SER A 126 -13.89 -10.22 -32.19
N VAL A 127 -14.32 -9.64 -31.07
CA VAL A 127 -14.78 -10.36 -29.88
C VAL A 127 -16.16 -9.87 -29.47
N THR A 128 -17.19 -10.53 -29.98
CA THR A 128 -18.61 -10.15 -29.79
C THR A 128 -19.25 -10.82 -28.59
N ARG A 129 -18.83 -12.03 -28.25
CA ARG A 129 -19.38 -12.82 -27.12
C ARG A 129 -18.62 -12.52 -25.83
N GLU A 130 -19.26 -12.70 -24.69
CA GLU A 130 -18.64 -12.56 -23.36
C GLU A 130 -17.47 -13.54 -23.19
N TRP A 131 -17.64 -14.76 -23.69
CA TRP A 131 -16.62 -15.81 -23.70
C TRP A 131 -16.33 -16.21 -25.14
N THR A 132 -15.04 -16.40 -25.46
CA THR A 132 -14.58 -16.82 -26.79
C THR A 132 -13.39 -17.78 -26.66
N THR A 133 -12.88 -18.26 -27.80
CA THR A 133 -11.67 -19.08 -27.89
C THR A 133 -10.68 -18.42 -28.85
N PHE A 134 -9.42 -18.79 -28.80
CA PHE A 134 -8.44 -18.37 -29.80
C PHE A 134 -8.84 -18.77 -31.21
N GLU A 135 -9.46 -19.93 -31.38
CA GLU A 135 -9.98 -20.45 -32.64
C GLU A 135 -11.05 -19.52 -33.23
N ALA A 136 -12.10 -19.22 -32.42
CA ALA A 136 -13.16 -18.30 -32.84
C ALA A 136 -12.61 -16.89 -33.14
N TRP A 137 -11.60 -16.45 -32.39
CA TRP A 137 -10.97 -15.15 -32.58
C TRP A 137 -10.16 -15.13 -33.89
N LYS A 138 -9.41 -16.19 -34.22
CA LYS A 138 -8.70 -16.37 -35.50
C LYS A 138 -9.67 -16.41 -36.67
N HIS A 139 -10.81 -17.10 -36.51
CA HIS A 139 -11.82 -17.20 -37.56
C HIS A 139 -12.38 -15.84 -38.02
N PHE A 140 -12.54 -14.88 -37.08
CA PHE A 140 -12.94 -13.51 -37.46
C PHE A 140 -11.99 -12.86 -38.50
N TYR A 141 -10.72 -13.21 -38.42
CA TYR A 141 -9.68 -12.69 -39.32
C TYR A 141 -9.31 -13.66 -40.46
N GLN A 142 -10.22 -14.57 -40.86
CA GLN A 142 -9.94 -15.60 -41.87
C GLN A 142 -9.37 -15.03 -43.19
N ASP A 143 -9.78 -13.80 -43.59
CA ASP A 143 -9.32 -13.14 -44.79
C ASP A 143 -8.13 -12.18 -44.54
N GLN A 144 -7.54 -12.20 -43.33
CA GLN A 144 -6.43 -11.33 -42.93
C GLN A 144 -5.28 -12.17 -42.31
N PRO A 145 -4.46 -12.87 -43.12
CA PRO A 145 -3.43 -13.79 -42.63
C PRO A 145 -2.43 -13.16 -41.66
N GLY A 146 -2.17 -11.86 -41.77
CA GLY A 146 -1.29 -11.12 -40.84
C GLY A 146 -1.85 -11.06 -39.42
N MET A 147 -3.17 -10.81 -39.29
CA MET A 147 -3.85 -10.77 -38.00
C MET A 147 -4.01 -12.17 -37.40
N GLN A 148 -4.28 -13.18 -38.21
CA GLN A 148 -4.30 -14.59 -37.75
C GLN A 148 -2.96 -14.97 -37.12
N ARG A 149 -1.83 -14.72 -37.83
CA ARG A 149 -0.47 -14.99 -37.29
C ARG A 149 -0.21 -14.24 -35.99
N THR A 150 -0.72 -13.01 -35.86
CA THR A 150 -0.59 -12.24 -34.60
C THR A 150 -1.32 -12.92 -33.45
N ILE A 151 -2.52 -13.44 -33.69
CA ILE A 151 -3.30 -14.18 -32.67
C ILE A 151 -2.67 -15.55 -32.37
N GLU A 152 -2.21 -16.28 -33.40
CA GLU A 152 -1.50 -17.54 -33.24
C GLU A 152 -0.23 -17.41 -32.38
N LYS A 153 0.54 -16.35 -32.63
CA LYS A 153 1.71 -16.05 -31.81
C LYS A 153 1.33 -15.77 -30.36
N LEU A 154 0.27 -14.96 -30.16
CA LEU A 154 -0.22 -14.67 -28.81
C LEU A 154 -0.69 -15.96 -28.12
N GLU A 155 -1.44 -16.81 -28.82
CA GLU A 155 -1.89 -18.11 -28.30
C GLU A 155 -0.72 -19.00 -27.88
N GLY A 156 0.31 -19.10 -28.72
CA GLY A 156 1.53 -19.86 -28.38
C GLY A 156 2.24 -19.30 -27.15
N ASP A 157 2.37 -17.99 -27.07
CA ASP A 157 2.98 -17.30 -25.93
C ASP A 157 2.12 -17.50 -24.63
N ILE A 158 0.79 -17.47 -24.72
CA ILE A 158 -0.11 -17.73 -23.58
C ILE A 158 -0.06 -19.19 -23.15
N ASN A 159 -0.01 -20.13 -24.09
CA ASN A 159 0.16 -21.54 -23.77
C ASN A 159 1.48 -21.81 -23.03
N PHE A 160 2.57 -21.15 -23.42
CA PHE A 160 3.83 -21.23 -22.70
C PHE A 160 3.73 -20.58 -21.32
N LEU A 161 3.07 -19.40 -21.20
CA LEU A 161 2.86 -18.72 -19.92
C LEU A 161 2.18 -19.63 -18.88
N ARG A 162 1.26 -20.48 -19.28
CA ARG A 162 0.57 -21.46 -18.38
C ARG A 162 1.52 -22.42 -17.69
N SER A 163 2.67 -22.72 -18.30
CA SER A 163 3.68 -23.63 -17.73
C SER A 163 4.59 -22.94 -16.71
N LEU A 164 4.56 -21.60 -16.64
CA LEU A 164 5.41 -20.83 -15.76
C LEU A 164 4.77 -20.63 -14.39
N SER A 165 5.60 -20.44 -13.38
CA SER A 165 5.19 -20.24 -11.99
C SER A 165 5.79 -18.95 -11.41
N GLY A 166 5.12 -18.40 -10.39
CA GLY A 166 5.61 -17.30 -9.59
C GLY A 166 6.07 -16.08 -10.39
N PRO A 167 7.18 -15.45 -9.99
CA PRO A 167 7.71 -14.25 -10.65
C PRO A 167 8.14 -14.48 -12.10
N ALA A 168 8.41 -15.74 -12.52
CA ALA A 168 8.81 -16.06 -13.90
C ALA A 168 7.66 -15.78 -14.89
N ALA A 169 6.42 -16.10 -14.53
CA ALA A 169 5.23 -15.81 -15.33
C ALA A 169 5.08 -14.30 -15.58
N ILE A 170 5.23 -13.49 -14.52
CA ILE A 170 5.12 -12.03 -14.61
C ILE A 170 6.28 -11.46 -15.45
N THR A 171 7.49 -11.97 -15.26
CA THR A 171 8.66 -11.57 -16.05
C THR A 171 8.48 -11.89 -17.54
N PHE A 172 7.89 -13.04 -17.85
CA PHE A 172 7.57 -13.43 -19.23
C PHE A 172 6.60 -12.45 -19.89
N ILE A 173 5.51 -12.07 -19.20
CA ILE A 173 4.58 -11.06 -19.71
C ILE A 173 5.31 -9.74 -19.97
N CYS A 174 6.10 -9.27 -19.02
CA CYS A 174 6.82 -8.00 -19.14
C CYS A 174 7.81 -7.98 -20.29
N LYS A 175 8.67 -9.02 -20.39
CA LYS A 175 9.79 -9.06 -21.34
C LYS A 175 9.42 -9.70 -22.67
N ARG A 176 8.87 -10.93 -22.66
CA ARG A 176 8.60 -11.70 -23.87
C ARG A 176 7.37 -11.21 -24.63
N LEU A 177 6.26 -10.94 -23.91
CA LEU A 177 5.05 -10.37 -24.51
C LEU A 177 5.19 -8.87 -24.82
N GLY A 178 6.27 -8.23 -24.38
CA GLY A 178 6.59 -6.83 -24.69
C GLY A 178 5.80 -5.79 -23.86
N TYR A 179 5.16 -6.22 -22.77
CA TYR A 179 4.33 -5.32 -21.97
C TYR A 179 5.14 -4.20 -21.29
N GLU A 180 6.37 -4.49 -20.85
CA GLU A 180 7.25 -3.47 -20.26
C GLU A 180 7.68 -2.40 -21.26
N ALA A 181 7.99 -2.79 -22.51
CA ALA A 181 8.32 -1.84 -23.57
C ALA A 181 7.10 -0.96 -23.91
N PHE A 182 5.90 -1.55 -23.91
CA PHE A 182 4.64 -0.80 -24.05
C PHE A 182 4.49 0.24 -22.92
N LEU A 183 4.66 -0.16 -21.64
CA LEU A 183 4.56 0.76 -20.52
C LEU A 183 5.57 1.92 -20.63
N LYS A 184 6.82 1.61 -20.99
CA LYS A 184 7.86 2.64 -21.15
C LYS A 184 7.49 3.66 -22.23
N LYS A 185 6.86 3.22 -23.33
CA LYS A 185 6.37 4.09 -24.41
C LYS A 185 5.17 4.95 -23.96
N GLN A 186 4.34 4.45 -23.05
CA GLN A 186 3.12 5.14 -22.60
C GLN A 186 3.36 6.10 -21.44
N ALA A 187 4.42 5.92 -20.66
CA ALA A 187 4.75 6.77 -19.53
C ALA A 187 5.11 8.18 -20.03
N ARG A 188 4.62 9.20 -19.33
CA ARG A 188 4.88 10.61 -19.61
C ARG A 188 6.31 11.00 -19.28
N ASP A 189 6.86 10.36 -18.24
CA ASP A 189 8.21 10.59 -17.71
C ASP A 189 8.75 9.35 -16.98
N ASP A 190 10.03 9.40 -16.64
CA ASP A 190 10.69 8.29 -15.93
C ASP A 190 10.10 8.06 -14.53
N ALA A 191 9.59 9.09 -13.86
CA ALA A 191 9.01 8.95 -12.52
C ALA A 191 7.68 8.17 -12.57
N GLU A 192 6.85 8.41 -13.57
CA GLU A 192 5.63 7.63 -13.81
C GLU A 192 5.96 6.18 -14.17
N TYR A 193 6.94 5.97 -15.04
CA TYR A 193 7.40 4.62 -15.38
C TYR A 193 7.90 3.85 -14.15
N GLN A 194 8.66 4.49 -13.26
CA GLN A 194 9.14 3.87 -12.02
C GLN A 194 7.98 3.45 -11.11
N LYS A 195 6.93 4.26 -10.97
CA LYS A 195 5.72 3.87 -10.21
C LYS A 195 5.04 2.63 -10.80
N TRP A 196 5.03 2.50 -12.13
CA TRP A 196 4.46 1.32 -12.79
C TRP A 196 5.35 0.09 -12.60
N GLN A 197 6.67 0.26 -12.54
CA GLN A 197 7.60 -0.82 -12.17
C GLN A 197 7.41 -1.27 -10.71
N GLU A 198 7.09 -0.37 -9.80
CA GLU A 198 6.72 -0.72 -8.42
C GLU A 198 5.51 -1.66 -8.37
N SER A 199 4.48 -1.41 -9.21
CA SER A 199 3.32 -2.30 -9.33
C SER A 199 3.68 -3.69 -9.84
N ILE A 200 4.59 -3.78 -10.83
CA ILE A 200 5.11 -5.07 -11.34
C ILE A 200 5.89 -5.79 -10.23
N GLY A 201 6.74 -5.07 -9.50
CA GLY A 201 7.51 -5.58 -8.37
C GLY A 201 6.63 -6.15 -7.26
N LEU A 202 5.55 -5.43 -6.93
CA LEU A 202 4.57 -5.88 -5.94
C LEU A 202 3.91 -7.21 -6.36
N LEU A 203 3.45 -7.34 -7.61
CA LEU A 203 2.86 -8.61 -8.06
C LEU A 203 3.87 -9.76 -8.07
N LYS A 204 5.14 -9.49 -8.40
CA LYS A 204 6.20 -10.51 -8.32
C LYS A 204 6.42 -10.99 -6.89
N GLU A 205 6.39 -10.09 -5.91
CA GLU A 205 6.52 -10.47 -4.50
C GLU A 205 5.30 -11.26 -4.02
N THR A 206 4.08 -10.80 -4.34
CA THR A 206 2.82 -11.53 -4.08
C THR A 206 2.86 -12.94 -4.69
N ALA A 207 3.40 -13.09 -5.91
CA ALA A 207 3.48 -14.34 -6.63
C ALA A 207 4.66 -15.25 -6.21
N LYS A 208 5.53 -14.85 -5.28
CA LYS A 208 6.81 -15.47 -5.00
C LYS A 208 6.75 -16.99 -4.75
N ASN A 209 5.72 -17.44 -4.05
CA ASN A 209 5.52 -18.84 -3.68
C ASN A 209 4.48 -19.56 -4.56
N ALA A 210 3.88 -18.87 -5.54
CA ALA A 210 2.88 -19.44 -6.42
C ALA A 210 3.49 -20.43 -7.41
N LYS A 211 2.94 -21.62 -7.49
CA LYS A 211 3.40 -22.70 -8.39
C LYS A 211 2.69 -22.69 -9.73
N THR A 212 1.55 -22.05 -9.82
CA THR A 212 0.71 -21.95 -11.03
C THR A 212 0.23 -20.52 -11.25
N THR A 213 -0.16 -20.20 -12.49
CA THR A 213 -0.77 -18.89 -12.80
C THR A 213 -2.10 -18.69 -12.06
N GLY A 214 -2.85 -19.76 -11.80
CA GLY A 214 -4.07 -19.72 -10.98
C GLY A 214 -3.79 -19.27 -9.54
N GLN A 215 -2.75 -19.79 -8.90
CA GLN A 215 -2.36 -19.38 -7.55
C GLN A 215 -1.88 -17.92 -7.50
N ILE A 216 -1.30 -17.38 -8.57
CA ILE A 216 -0.98 -15.95 -8.64
C ILE A 216 -2.25 -15.10 -8.60
N ILE A 217 -3.25 -15.50 -9.38
CA ILE A 217 -4.55 -14.80 -9.45
C ILE A 217 -5.26 -14.87 -8.09
N GLU A 218 -5.32 -16.05 -7.48
CA GLU A 218 -5.93 -16.25 -6.16
C GLU A 218 -5.27 -15.38 -5.08
N GLN A 219 -3.93 -15.38 -5.02
CA GLN A 219 -3.21 -14.55 -4.06
C GLN A 219 -3.44 -13.07 -4.30
N TRP A 220 -3.46 -12.64 -5.56
CA TRP A 220 -3.80 -11.26 -5.90
C TRP A 220 -5.22 -10.89 -5.47
N GLU A 221 -6.21 -11.79 -5.61
CA GLU A 221 -7.59 -11.55 -5.17
C GLU A 221 -7.66 -11.41 -3.64
N ILE A 222 -6.97 -12.28 -2.90
CA ILE A 222 -6.90 -12.21 -1.43
C ILE A 222 -6.37 -10.85 -0.99
N GLU A 223 -5.22 -10.41 -1.53
CA GLU A 223 -4.59 -9.16 -1.15
C GLU A 223 -5.46 -7.93 -1.54
N ARG A 224 -6.04 -7.95 -2.75
CA ARG A 224 -6.96 -6.91 -3.21
C ARG A 224 -8.16 -6.77 -2.28
N ASP A 225 -8.80 -7.89 -1.96
CA ASP A 225 -10.03 -7.91 -1.19
C ASP A 225 -9.78 -7.59 0.29
N ALA A 226 -8.59 -7.90 0.82
CA ALA A 226 -8.19 -7.49 2.16
C ALA A 226 -8.20 -5.96 2.28
N ILE A 227 -7.61 -5.24 1.32
CA ILE A 227 -7.62 -3.76 1.32
C ILE A 227 -9.03 -3.22 1.07
N ASP A 228 -9.82 -3.84 0.22
CA ASP A 228 -11.20 -3.41 -0.01
C ASP A 228 -12.07 -3.55 1.24
N ARG A 229 -11.90 -4.62 2.02
CA ARG A 229 -12.57 -4.79 3.32
C ARG A 229 -12.19 -3.68 4.28
N ILE A 230 -10.91 -3.33 4.38
CA ILE A 230 -10.43 -2.20 5.18
C ILE A 230 -11.17 -0.91 4.78
N ASN A 231 -11.32 -0.66 3.48
CA ASN A 231 -12.01 0.51 2.98
C ASN A 231 -13.54 0.47 3.17
N GLN A 232 -14.15 -0.71 3.25
CA GLN A 232 -15.59 -0.86 3.56
C GLN A 232 -15.89 -0.56 5.02
N GLU A 233 -14.94 -0.84 5.94
CA GLU A 233 -15.02 -0.46 7.35
C GLU A 233 -14.82 1.04 7.59
N LYS A 234 -14.72 1.84 6.54
CA LYS A 234 -14.68 3.29 6.59
C LYS A 234 -16.01 3.82 7.14
N SER A 235 -16.14 3.75 8.46
CA SER A 235 -17.28 4.28 9.16
C SER A 235 -17.17 5.80 9.28
N LEU A 236 -18.26 6.50 8.93
CA LEU A 236 -18.43 7.92 9.30
C LEU A 236 -18.69 8.06 10.81
N ASP A 237 -19.12 6.97 11.44
CA ASP A 237 -19.34 6.90 12.87
C ASP A 237 -18.04 6.59 13.61
N LYS A 238 -17.61 7.55 14.41
CA LYS A 238 -16.36 7.52 15.20
C LYS A 238 -16.60 7.10 16.65
N GLU A 239 -17.87 7.10 17.09
CA GLU A 239 -18.24 6.86 18.46
C GLU A 239 -17.83 5.45 18.88
N GLY A 240 -17.15 5.33 20.00
CA GLY A 240 -16.68 4.07 20.53
C GLY A 240 -15.60 3.34 19.73
N LYS A 241 -14.83 4.02 18.85
CA LYS A 241 -13.83 3.40 17.98
C LYS A 241 -12.48 4.11 18.03
N VAL A 242 -11.39 3.34 18.00
CA VAL A 242 -10.02 3.87 17.84
C VAL A 242 -9.85 4.49 16.46
N GLY A 243 -9.36 5.71 16.39
CA GLY A 243 -9.13 6.39 15.12
C GLY A 243 -7.76 6.07 14.51
N LEU A 244 -7.74 5.63 13.23
CA LEU A 244 -6.52 5.45 12.46
C LEU A 244 -6.39 6.59 11.46
N TYR A 245 -5.29 7.38 11.54
CA TYR A 245 -5.11 8.60 10.76
C TYR A 245 -3.72 8.68 10.15
N THR A 246 -3.62 9.24 8.96
CA THR A 246 -2.33 9.77 8.53
C THR A 246 -1.93 10.95 9.42
N LEU A 247 -0.63 11.21 9.59
CA LEU A 247 -0.14 12.39 10.30
C LEU A 247 -0.77 13.70 9.76
N HIS A 248 -0.96 13.80 8.45
CA HIS A 248 -1.65 14.92 7.82
C HIS A 248 -3.16 14.92 8.14
N GLY A 249 -3.80 13.76 8.11
CA GLY A 249 -5.22 13.60 8.40
C GLY A 249 -5.60 13.90 9.85
N ALA A 250 -4.65 13.82 10.77
CA ALA A 250 -4.86 14.13 12.19
C ALA A 250 -4.83 15.63 12.50
N LYS A 251 -4.49 16.50 11.53
CA LYS A 251 -4.44 17.95 11.75
C LYS A 251 -5.79 18.49 12.23
N GLY A 252 -5.78 19.26 13.34
CA GLY A 252 -6.97 19.85 13.93
C GLY A 252 -7.78 18.91 14.82
N LEU A 253 -7.38 17.65 14.97
CA LEU A 253 -7.98 16.71 15.93
C LEU A 253 -7.15 16.66 17.20
N GLU A 254 -7.74 16.14 18.29
CA GLU A 254 -7.06 15.96 19.57
C GLU A 254 -7.59 14.69 20.26
N PHE A 255 -6.69 13.95 20.92
CA PHE A 255 -7.00 12.67 21.58
C PHE A 255 -6.30 12.60 22.94
N ASP A 256 -6.86 11.89 23.87
CA ASP A 256 -6.21 11.70 25.16
C ASP A 256 -4.94 10.87 25.01
N THR A 257 -4.98 9.83 24.18
CA THR A 257 -3.87 8.95 23.91
C THR A 257 -3.56 8.87 22.42
N VAL A 258 -2.32 9.11 22.04
CA VAL A 258 -1.84 9.05 20.65
C VAL A 258 -0.65 8.10 20.54
N PHE A 259 -0.69 7.25 19.52
CA PHE A 259 0.43 6.43 19.09
C PHE A 259 0.93 6.96 17.74
N ILE A 260 2.24 7.13 17.57
CA ILE A 260 2.86 7.40 16.26
C ILE A 260 3.72 6.19 15.90
N LEU A 261 3.36 5.52 14.81
CA LEU A 261 3.99 4.29 14.34
C LEU A 261 5.25 4.55 13.53
N ASP A 262 6.15 3.56 13.51
CA ASP A 262 7.32 3.51 12.64
C ASP A 262 8.11 4.82 12.65
N CYS A 263 8.42 5.34 13.84
CA CYS A 263 9.27 6.50 14.03
C CYS A 263 10.72 6.16 13.63
N ASN A 264 10.92 5.79 12.37
CA ASN A 264 12.17 5.30 11.81
C ASN A 264 12.66 6.19 10.66
N GLU A 265 13.98 6.26 10.47
CA GLU A 265 14.58 6.86 9.26
C GLU A 265 14.00 6.21 8.01
N THR A 266 13.85 6.98 6.93
CA THR A 266 13.24 6.59 5.64
C THR A 266 11.72 6.43 5.65
N ILE A 267 11.08 6.43 6.82
CA ILE A 267 9.64 6.45 7.00
C ILE A 267 9.21 7.82 7.55
N LEU A 268 9.79 8.24 8.67
CA LEU A 268 9.57 9.52 9.31
C LEU A 268 10.91 10.06 9.86
N PRO A 269 11.66 10.89 9.09
CA PRO A 269 11.27 11.49 7.80
C PRO A 269 11.18 10.48 6.65
N SER A 270 10.32 10.79 5.67
CA SER A 270 10.16 9.99 4.46
C SER A 270 11.47 9.92 3.66
N LYS A 271 11.75 8.77 3.01
CA LYS A 271 12.88 8.61 2.08
C LYS A 271 12.92 9.70 0.98
N LYS A 272 11.77 10.30 0.65
CA LYS A 272 11.66 11.37 -0.36
C LYS A 272 12.05 12.76 0.18
N ALA A 273 12.30 12.89 1.47
CA ALA A 273 12.80 14.12 2.09
C ALA A 273 14.32 14.22 1.91
N ASP A 274 14.75 14.58 0.72
CA ASP A 274 16.14 14.61 0.24
C ASP A 274 16.77 16.02 0.33
N SER A 275 15.98 17.04 0.69
CA SER A 275 16.46 18.41 0.92
C SER A 275 16.19 18.86 2.36
N ARG A 276 16.89 19.92 2.78
CA ARG A 276 16.71 20.53 4.11
C ARG A 276 15.27 21.00 4.31
N GLU A 277 14.67 21.63 3.31
CA GLU A 277 13.30 22.15 3.35
C GLU A 277 12.29 21.00 3.55
N LYS A 278 12.47 19.88 2.83
CA LYS A 278 11.60 18.70 2.97
C LYS A 278 11.76 18.03 4.34
N ILE A 279 12.96 17.97 4.89
CA ILE A 279 13.19 17.46 6.25
C ILE A 279 12.52 18.36 7.29
N GLU A 280 12.57 19.68 7.11
CA GLU A 280 11.85 20.62 7.99
C GLU A 280 10.33 20.48 7.90
N GLU A 281 9.81 20.19 6.70
CA GLU A 281 8.38 19.89 6.51
C GLU A 281 7.98 18.59 7.24
N GLU A 282 8.76 17.52 7.12
CA GLU A 282 8.55 16.26 7.85
C GLU A 282 8.64 16.47 9.37
N ARG A 283 9.56 17.31 9.84
CA ARG A 283 9.68 17.67 11.26
C ARG A 283 8.44 18.42 11.76
N ARG A 284 7.90 19.36 10.97
CA ARG A 284 6.64 20.06 11.30
C ARG A 284 5.48 19.08 11.36
N LEU A 285 5.42 18.13 10.41
CA LEU A 285 4.39 17.11 10.37
C LEU A 285 4.46 16.20 11.60
N PHE A 286 5.66 15.76 11.98
CA PHE A 286 5.88 14.97 13.19
C PHE A 286 5.45 15.74 14.45
N TYR A 287 5.84 17.00 14.56
CA TYR A 287 5.42 17.88 15.66
C TYR A 287 3.90 18.02 15.72
N VAL A 288 3.22 18.21 14.57
CA VAL A 288 1.76 18.25 14.51
C VAL A 288 1.17 16.95 15.05
N GLY A 289 1.71 15.78 14.69
CA GLY A 289 1.29 14.49 15.22
C GLY A 289 1.44 14.42 16.74
N MET A 290 2.58 14.81 17.27
CA MET A 290 2.85 14.82 18.73
C MET A 290 1.86 15.70 19.49
N THR A 291 1.54 16.90 18.96
CA THR A 291 0.59 17.84 19.59
C THR A 291 -0.86 17.41 19.51
N ARG A 292 -1.17 16.25 18.93
CA ARG A 292 -2.51 15.66 18.96
C ARG A 292 -2.81 14.96 20.28
N ALA A 293 -1.78 14.62 21.04
CA ALA A 293 -1.92 13.98 22.36
C ALA A 293 -2.21 15.03 23.45
N LYS A 294 -3.22 14.77 24.24
CA LYS A 294 -3.57 15.58 25.44
C LYS A 294 -2.87 15.07 26.68
N GLU A 295 -2.76 13.74 26.85
CA GLU A 295 -2.26 13.11 28.08
C GLU A 295 -1.13 12.12 27.82
N ASN A 296 -1.31 11.19 26.87
CA ASN A 296 -0.36 10.14 26.60
C ASN A 296 0.10 10.13 25.17
N LEU A 297 1.42 10.16 24.96
CA LEU A 297 2.04 10.09 23.63
C LEU A 297 3.04 8.92 23.60
N TYR A 298 2.80 7.96 22.70
CA TYR A 298 3.66 6.83 22.44
C TYR A 298 4.32 6.98 21.07
N LEU A 299 5.65 7.06 21.03
CA LEU A 299 6.44 7.13 19.82
C LEU A 299 7.10 5.77 19.59
N LEU A 300 6.64 5.01 18.61
CA LEU A 300 7.06 3.63 18.38
C LEU A 300 8.06 3.57 17.22
N ALA A 301 9.19 2.89 17.46
CA ALA A 301 10.21 2.64 16.44
C ALA A 301 10.57 1.15 16.41
N ILE A 302 10.85 0.60 15.24
CA ILE A 302 11.24 -0.79 15.05
C ILE A 302 12.73 -0.92 14.74
N ARG A 303 13.34 -2.03 15.15
CA ARG A 303 14.78 -2.30 14.93
C ARG A 303 15.05 -3.04 13.64
N GLN A 304 14.07 -3.77 13.12
CA GLN A 304 14.17 -4.49 11.84
C GLN A 304 12.82 -4.60 11.11
N GLU A 305 12.89 -4.65 9.78
CA GLU A 305 11.74 -4.91 8.91
C GLU A 305 12.18 -5.86 7.80
N GLN A 306 11.48 -6.99 7.62
CA GLN A 306 11.80 -8.02 6.63
C GLN A 306 13.29 -8.43 6.61
N GLY A 307 13.89 -8.57 7.80
CA GLY A 307 15.31 -8.93 7.97
C GLY A 307 16.31 -7.78 7.73
N LYS A 308 15.84 -6.58 7.40
CA LYS A 308 16.69 -5.38 7.23
C LYS A 308 16.71 -4.58 8.53
N LYS A 309 17.90 -4.12 8.92
CA LYS A 309 18.07 -3.24 10.08
C LYS A 309 17.41 -1.89 9.82
N MET A 310 16.59 -1.44 10.77
CA MET A 310 15.96 -0.11 10.79
C MET A 310 16.66 0.79 11.82
N HIS A 311 16.72 2.07 11.52
CA HIS A 311 17.30 3.06 12.44
C HIS A 311 16.18 3.96 12.99
N PRO A 312 16.21 4.29 14.29
CA PRO A 312 15.29 5.27 14.86
C PRO A 312 15.39 6.60 14.15
N SER A 313 14.25 7.26 14.01
CA SER A 313 14.15 8.59 13.42
C SER A 313 15.10 9.60 14.11
N ARG A 314 15.74 10.47 13.32
CA ARG A 314 16.49 11.62 13.83
C ARG A 314 15.64 12.52 14.73
N PHE A 315 14.33 12.57 14.49
CA PHE A 315 13.41 13.36 15.30
C PHE A 315 13.26 12.83 16.72
N LEU A 316 13.35 11.51 16.94
CA LEU A 316 13.37 10.93 18.29
C LEU A 316 14.65 11.34 19.05
N LYS A 317 15.80 11.31 18.38
CA LYS A 317 17.08 11.73 18.98
C LYS A 317 17.09 13.21 19.35
N GLU A 318 16.34 14.06 18.64
CA GLU A 318 16.18 15.47 18.96
C GLU A 318 15.36 15.66 20.25
N ILE A 319 14.33 14.81 20.47
CA ILE A 319 13.50 14.85 21.69
C ILE A 319 14.31 14.39 22.93
N GLU A 320 15.07 13.31 22.81
CA GLU A 320 15.90 12.79 23.90
C GLU A 320 16.89 13.84 24.43
N LYS A 321 17.46 14.64 23.53
CA LYS A 321 18.39 15.74 23.89
C LYS A 321 17.73 16.91 24.62
N VAL A 322 16.42 17.06 24.56
CA VAL A 322 15.69 18.13 25.24
C VAL A 322 15.24 17.70 26.65
N GLN A 323 15.20 16.40 26.92
CA GLN A 323 14.83 15.83 28.23
C GLN A 323 16.04 15.67 29.17
N THR A 324 17.26 15.74 28.64
CA THR A 324 18.54 15.80 29.40
C THR A 324 18.95 17.24 29.62
#